data_29320b4bd047607f35fcaad03e148861
#
_entry.id   29320b4bd047607f35fcaad03e148861
#
_cell.length_a   1.000
_cell.length_b   1.000
_cell.length_c   1.000
_cell.angle_alpha   90.00
_cell.angle_beta   90.00
_cell.angle_gamma   90.00
#
_symmetry.space_group_name_H-M   'P 1'
#
loop_
_entity.id
_entity.type
_entity.pdbx_description
1 polymer ?
#
loop_
_entity_poly.entity_id
_entity_poly.type
_entity_poly.pdbx_seq_one_letter_code
_entity_poly.pdbx_strand_id
1 'polypeptide(L)'
;MMVHQIAEGAEKRISANKPHFFNKILLATDFSPASGRALEYAVSLARRYGSAIYLTHVISVDGYPPMAPEFAASSLQKTHVEAQKKFRELLKSGLLIALPYKAVIQEGNLWLALEESIKKYEIDLLVVGTHGAGALRKVLIGSGAEEIFRKANVPVLTVGPSAAIDPPYEVEFKNILFATDFGKSAEREAEYAVSLAQEHCSRLRLVHVFPHPKDYGESVLAQQKQNSMAQLRELVPAETELHCKLEFEVPVGEPVEQILRIAEETKADLIVMGAKARKNLAGNVPHTKAYRVVCGAQCPVLTVRS
;
A
#
# COMPACT_ATOMS: atom_id res chain seq x y z
N MET A 1 5.93 1.47 25.99
CA MET A 1 6.63 1.07 24.74
C MET A 1 7.85 1.97 24.59
N MET A 2 9.05 1.40 24.47
CA MET A 2 10.27 2.20 24.24
C MET A 2 10.38 2.57 22.77
N VAL A 3 10.60 3.86 22.49
CA VAL A 3 10.82 4.39 21.15
C VAL A 3 12.23 4.98 21.11
N HIS A 4 13.09 4.44 20.24
CA HIS A 4 14.44 4.94 20.05
C HIS A 4 14.54 5.64 18.70
N GLN A 5 14.70 6.96 18.73
CA GLN A 5 15.01 7.72 17.52
C GLN A 5 16.48 7.47 17.14
N ILE A 6 16.72 7.03 15.89
CA ILE A 6 18.05 6.65 15.41
C ILE A 6 18.69 7.77 14.64
N ALA A 7 17.91 8.42 13.78
CA ALA A 7 18.38 9.53 12.96
C ALA A 7 17.22 10.41 12.51
N GLU A 8 17.53 11.66 12.22
CA GLU A 8 16.65 12.66 11.64
C GLU A 8 17.40 13.42 10.57
N GLY A 9 16.81 13.63 9.41
CA GLY A 9 17.39 14.33 8.27
C GLY A 9 16.59 15.58 7.90
N ALA A 10 17.09 16.33 6.96
CA ALA A 10 16.69 17.69 6.56
C ALA A 10 15.22 18.06 6.81
N GLU A 11 15.00 19.11 7.59
CA GLU A 11 13.69 19.77 7.67
C GLU A 11 13.48 20.61 6.40
N LYS A 12 12.59 20.16 5.52
CA LYS A 12 12.15 20.95 4.37
C LYS A 12 10.81 21.62 4.71
N ARG A 13 10.76 22.95 4.67
CA ARG A 13 9.48 23.68 4.70
C ARG A 13 8.70 23.31 3.46
N ILE A 14 7.56 22.65 3.65
CA ILE A 14 6.65 22.25 2.59
C ILE A 14 6.09 23.50 1.93
N SER A 15 6.27 23.63 0.62
CA SER A 15 5.69 24.72 -0.18
C SER A 15 4.17 24.56 -0.24
N ALA A 16 3.42 25.59 0.14
CA ALA A 16 2.00 25.56 0.46
C ALA A 16 1.02 25.47 -0.75
N ASN A 17 1.44 25.03 -1.94
CA ASN A 17 0.62 25.24 -3.15
C ASN A 17 0.41 24.01 -4.07
N LYS A 18 0.45 22.80 -3.56
CA LYS A 18 -0.03 21.62 -4.27
C LYS A 18 -0.99 20.83 -3.37
N PRO A 19 -2.07 20.23 -3.90
CA PRO A 19 -2.85 19.28 -3.13
C PRO A 19 -1.95 18.08 -2.78
N HIS A 20 -1.37 18.10 -1.59
CA HIS A 20 -0.47 17.07 -1.13
C HIS A 20 -1.29 15.87 -0.67
N PHE A 21 -1.37 14.84 -1.52
CA PHE A 21 -2.05 13.60 -1.19
C PHE A 21 -1.28 12.79 -0.15
N PHE A 22 0.06 12.81 -0.21
CA PHE A 22 0.93 12.10 0.69
C PHE A 22 2.01 13.03 1.24
N ASN A 23 1.75 13.63 2.40
CA ASN A 23 2.73 14.50 3.05
C ASN A 23 3.71 13.74 3.93
N LYS A 24 3.23 12.66 4.57
CA LYS A 24 3.96 11.89 5.57
C LYS A 24 3.80 10.40 5.29
N ILE A 25 4.85 9.82 4.74
CA ILE A 25 4.89 8.41 4.34
C ILE A 25 5.59 7.61 5.44
N LEU A 26 4.92 6.60 6.00
CA LEU A 26 5.54 5.64 6.89
C LEU A 26 5.93 4.39 6.10
N LEU A 27 7.20 4.01 6.16
CA LEU A 27 7.68 2.71 5.71
C LEU A 27 7.88 1.78 6.91
N ALA A 28 7.15 0.69 6.97
CA ALA A 28 7.43 -0.41 7.89
C ALA A 28 8.49 -1.33 7.25
N THR A 29 9.65 -1.45 7.90
CA THR A 29 10.77 -2.25 7.40
C THR A 29 11.18 -3.36 8.35
N ASP A 30 11.41 -4.55 7.81
CA ASP A 30 12.08 -5.68 8.45
C ASP A 30 13.50 -5.89 7.90
N PHE A 31 13.97 -4.95 7.07
CA PHE A 31 15.22 -5.00 6.31
C PHE A 31 15.32 -6.17 5.33
N SER A 32 14.21 -6.81 4.97
CA SER A 32 14.16 -7.80 3.92
C SER A 32 14.28 -7.17 2.52
N PRO A 33 14.61 -7.94 1.47
CA PRO A 33 14.56 -7.44 0.10
C PRO A 33 13.19 -6.88 -0.29
N ALA A 34 12.10 -7.42 0.27
CA ALA A 34 10.75 -6.92 0.01
C ALA A 34 10.54 -5.52 0.60
N SER A 35 10.98 -5.29 1.84
CA SER A 35 10.90 -3.95 2.43
C SER A 35 11.90 -2.98 1.78
N GLY A 36 12.99 -3.47 1.19
CA GLY A 36 13.90 -2.68 0.36
C GLY A 36 13.20 -2.11 -0.88
N ARG A 37 12.47 -2.96 -1.62
CA ARG A 37 11.65 -2.48 -2.77
C ARG A 37 10.58 -1.48 -2.33
N ALA A 38 9.92 -1.74 -1.22
CA ALA A 38 8.94 -0.81 -0.66
C ALA A 38 9.58 0.56 -0.31
N LEU A 39 10.83 0.56 0.14
CA LEU A 39 11.59 1.80 0.36
C LEU A 39 11.84 2.56 -0.94
N GLU A 40 12.19 1.90 -2.02
CA GLU A 40 12.40 2.53 -3.34
C GLU A 40 11.13 3.27 -3.80
N TYR A 41 9.96 2.62 -3.66
CA TYR A 41 8.66 3.26 -3.92
C TYR A 41 8.38 4.44 -2.98
N ALA A 42 8.60 4.28 -1.67
CA ALA A 42 8.39 5.35 -0.70
C ALA A 42 9.28 6.57 -0.99
N VAL A 43 10.54 6.33 -1.35
CA VAL A 43 11.50 7.38 -1.72
C VAL A 43 11.08 8.10 -2.99
N SER A 44 10.67 7.36 -4.02
CA SER A 44 10.22 7.95 -5.27
C SER A 44 8.98 8.83 -5.06
N LEU A 45 7.98 8.33 -4.34
CA LEU A 45 6.79 9.10 -3.99
C LEU A 45 7.16 10.34 -3.15
N ALA A 46 8.05 10.18 -2.18
CA ALA A 46 8.48 11.30 -1.34
C ALA A 46 9.20 12.39 -2.14
N ARG A 47 10.05 12.02 -3.11
CA ARG A 47 10.70 12.99 -4.01
C ARG A 47 9.66 13.73 -4.86
N ARG A 48 8.70 13.00 -5.40
CA ARG A 48 7.66 13.57 -6.28
C ARG A 48 6.73 14.52 -5.53
N TYR A 49 6.27 14.11 -4.34
CA TYR A 49 5.28 14.87 -3.57
C TYR A 49 5.90 15.81 -2.53
N GLY A 50 7.20 15.73 -2.29
CA GLY A 50 7.87 16.51 -1.24
C GLY A 50 7.57 15.99 0.16
N SER A 51 7.26 14.71 0.29
CA SER A 51 6.83 14.08 1.55
C SER A 51 7.99 13.86 2.51
N ALA A 52 7.68 13.81 3.82
CA ALA A 52 8.59 13.30 4.83
C ALA A 52 8.46 11.78 4.95
N ILE A 53 9.59 11.08 5.11
CA ILE A 53 9.62 9.62 5.28
C ILE A 53 9.87 9.26 6.73
N TYR A 54 9.00 8.41 7.27
CA TYR A 54 9.14 7.80 8.60
C TYR A 54 9.48 6.32 8.43
N LEU A 55 10.75 5.99 8.68
CA LEU A 55 11.25 4.61 8.61
C LEU A 55 11.06 3.96 9.98
N THR A 56 10.20 2.97 10.07
CA THR A 56 9.92 2.29 11.34
C THR A 56 10.28 0.81 11.24
N HIS A 57 11.17 0.38 12.13
CA HIS A 57 11.42 -1.03 12.39
C HIS A 57 10.88 -1.40 13.77
N VAL A 58 10.13 -2.50 13.86
CA VAL A 58 9.58 -2.98 15.12
C VAL A 58 10.23 -4.29 15.51
N ILE A 59 10.90 -4.29 16.66
CA ILE A 59 11.44 -5.49 17.27
C ILE A 59 10.29 -6.17 18.01
N SER A 60 9.76 -7.26 17.43
CA SER A 60 8.70 -8.03 18.07
C SER A 60 9.22 -8.72 19.32
N VAL A 61 8.53 -8.53 20.42
CA VAL A 61 8.76 -9.27 21.66
C VAL A 61 7.85 -10.49 21.78
N ASP A 62 6.88 -10.63 20.86
CA ASP A 62 5.97 -11.75 20.81
C ASP A 62 6.68 -12.98 20.21
N GLY A 63 6.76 -14.07 20.98
CA GLY A 63 7.38 -15.33 20.53
C GLY A 63 8.75 -15.63 21.11
N TYR A 64 9.28 -14.78 22.00
CA TYR A 64 10.39 -15.22 22.83
C TYR A 64 9.91 -16.33 23.77
N PRO A 65 10.55 -17.51 23.76
CA PRO A 65 10.25 -18.54 24.74
C PRO A 65 10.44 -17.95 26.15
N PRO A 66 9.73 -18.44 27.17
CA PRO A 66 9.93 -17.99 28.55
C PRO A 66 11.38 -18.26 28.95
N MET A 67 12.21 -17.22 28.83
CA MET A 67 13.63 -17.22 29.18
C MET A 67 13.82 -16.46 30.46
N ALA A 68 14.88 -16.77 31.18
CA ALA A 68 15.25 -15.97 32.34
C ALA A 68 15.44 -14.49 31.92
N PRO A 69 15.00 -13.50 32.72
CA PRO A 69 14.99 -12.08 32.35
C PRO A 69 16.34 -11.55 31.83
N GLU A 70 17.43 -12.06 32.36
CA GLU A 70 18.80 -11.67 31.98
C GLU A 70 19.14 -12.09 30.52
N PHE A 71 18.70 -13.28 30.11
CA PHE A 71 18.91 -13.75 28.73
C PHE A 71 18.00 -13.02 27.74
N ALA A 72 16.76 -12.72 28.16
CA ALA A 72 15.83 -11.93 27.37
C ALA A 72 16.38 -10.51 27.09
N ALA A 73 16.88 -9.84 28.14
CA ALA A 73 17.49 -8.51 28.03
C ALA A 73 18.72 -8.51 27.12
N SER A 74 19.63 -9.51 27.28
CA SER A 74 20.82 -9.63 26.43
C SER A 74 20.47 -9.91 24.95
N SER A 75 19.45 -10.73 24.69
CA SER A 75 18.96 -11.00 23.34
C SER A 75 18.36 -9.76 22.69
N LEU A 76 17.52 -9.03 23.42
CA LEU A 76 16.90 -7.79 22.95
C LEU A 76 17.95 -6.73 22.61
N GLN A 77 18.97 -6.57 23.49
CA GLN A 77 20.08 -5.67 23.25
C GLN A 77 20.84 -5.99 21.95
N LYS A 78 21.08 -7.26 21.67
CA LYS A 78 21.74 -7.70 20.41
C LYS A 78 20.88 -7.34 19.20
N THR A 79 19.58 -7.63 19.26
CA THR A 79 18.63 -7.29 18.18
C THR A 79 18.58 -5.78 17.92
N HIS A 80 18.63 -4.97 18.98
CA HIS A 80 18.72 -3.51 18.85
C HIS A 80 19.99 -3.05 18.12
N VAL A 81 21.15 -3.56 18.54
CA VAL A 81 22.44 -3.21 17.91
C VAL A 81 22.44 -3.61 16.43
N GLU A 82 21.86 -4.75 16.10
CA GLU A 82 21.74 -5.23 14.73
C GLU A 82 20.81 -4.35 13.88
N ALA A 83 19.65 -3.98 14.42
CA ALA A 83 18.73 -3.06 13.77
C ALA A 83 19.36 -1.68 13.54
N GLN A 84 20.07 -1.14 14.54
CA GLN A 84 20.82 0.12 14.40
C GLN A 84 21.91 0.04 13.31
N LYS A 85 22.59 -1.11 13.21
CA LYS A 85 23.59 -1.33 12.14
C LYS A 85 22.94 -1.31 10.78
N LYS A 86 21.85 -2.05 10.59
CA LYS A 86 21.08 -2.08 9.33
C LYS A 86 20.54 -0.70 8.94
N PHE A 87 20.02 0.07 9.88
CA PHE A 87 19.63 1.46 9.60
C PHE A 87 20.80 2.32 9.15
N ARG A 88 21.95 2.23 9.81
CA ARG A 88 23.14 2.97 9.39
C ARG A 88 23.60 2.62 7.97
N GLU A 89 23.54 1.35 7.61
CA GLU A 89 23.85 0.87 6.25
C GLU A 89 22.84 1.44 5.23
N LEU A 90 21.54 1.39 5.55
CA LEU A 90 20.50 1.97 4.71
C LEU A 90 20.67 3.49 4.53
N LEU A 91 20.97 4.23 5.60
CA LEU A 91 21.20 5.68 5.52
C LEU A 91 22.44 6.02 4.70
N LYS A 92 23.49 5.18 4.74
CA LYS A 92 24.69 5.35 3.92
C LYS A 92 24.49 5.06 2.43
N SER A 93 23.40 4.35 2.05
CA SER A 93 23.11 4.06 0.63
C SER A 93 22.83 5.30 -0.22
N GLY A 94 22.54 6.44 0.43
CA GLY A 94 22.22 7.69 -0.26
C GLY A 94 20.78 7.80 -0.76
N LEU A 95 19.95 6.77 -0.60
CA LEU A 95 18.55 6.78 -1.08
C LEU A 95 17.72 7.93 -0.50
N LEU A 96 18.01 8.33 0.74
CA LEU A 96 17.27 9.39 1.45
C LEU A 96 17.91 10.78 1.33
N ILE A 97 18.93 10.95 0.49
CA ILE A 97 19.57 12.27 0.29
C ILE A 97 18.51 13.29 -0.15
N ALA A 98 18.54 14.45 0.47
CA ALA A 98 17.65 15.59 0.23
C ALA A 98 16.16 15.35 0.58
N LEU A 99 15.82 14.24 1.25
CA LEU A 99 14.48 14.01 1.78
C LEU A 99 14.44 14.27 3.28
N PRO A 100 13.37 14.88 3.81
CA PRO A 100 13.13 14.88 5.24
C PRO A 100 12.77 13.46 5.68
N TYR A 101 13.52 12.93 6.65
CA TYR A 101 13.23 11.59 7.15
C TYR A 101 13.43 11.47 8.66
N LYS A 102 12.78 10.47 9.24
CA LYS A 102 12.95 10.05 10.62
C LYS A 102 13.03 8.54 10.68
N ALA A 103 14.10 8.00 11.28
CA ALA A 103 14.30 6.56 11.47
C ALA A 103 14.10 6.19 12.94
N VAL A 104 13.21 5.23 13.19
CA VAL A 104 12.77 4.86 14.53
C VAL A 104 12.81 3.34 14.68
N ILE A 105 13.34 2.87 15.80
CA ILE A 105 13.18 1.49 16.28
C ILE A 105 12.18 1.51 17.43
N GLN A 106 11.19 0.63 17.35
CA GLN A 106 10.20 0.41 18.41
C GLN A 106 10.23 -1.04 18.87
N GLU A 107 9.83 -1.28 20.10
CA GLU A 107 9.71 -2.62 20.67
C GLU A 107 8.25 -2.93 20.94
N GLY A 108 7.85 -4.18 20.77
CA GLY A 108 6.53 -4.66 21.12
C GLY A 108 5.75 -5.28 19.99
N ASN A 109 4.43 -5.22 20.07
CA ASN A 109 3.56 -5.71 19.03
C ASN A 109 3.64 -4.81 17.78
N LEU A 110 3.82 -5.42 16.62
CA LEU A 110 4.00 -4.72 15.34
C LEU A 110 2.90 -3.69 15.09
N TRP A 111 1.64 -4.11 15.17
CA TRP A 111 0.54 -3.21 14.84
C TRP A 111 0.41 -2.06 15.82
N LEU A 112 0.50 -2.31 17.12
CA LEU A 112 0.40 -1.26 18.14
C LEU A 112 1.49 -0.21 17.99
N ALA A 113 2.71 -0.63 17.66
CA ALA A 113 3.83 0.27 17.40
C ALA A 113 3.60 1.14 16.15
N LEU A 114 3.11 0.53 15.06
CA LEU A 114 2.79 1.27 13.83
C LEU A 114 1.60 2.21 14.03
N GLU A 115 0.54 1.78 14.73
CA GLU A 115 -0.63 2.61 15.01
C GLU A 115 -0.26 3.83 15.86
N GLU A 116 0.63 3.67 16.85
CA GLU A 116 1.16 4.80 17.62
C GLU A 116 1.93 5.77 16.71
N SER A 117 2.79 5.25 15.83
CA SER A 117 3.53 6.06 14.87
C SER A 117 2.61 6.79 13.89
N ILE A 118 1.58 6.10 13.37
CA ILE A 118 0.58 6.70 12.47
C ILE A 118 -0.11 7.88 13.16
N LYS A 119 -0.56 7.71 14.40
CA LYS A 119 -1.22 8.77 15.17
C LYS A 119 -0.27 9.90 15.54
N LYS A 120 0.91 9.57 16.08
CA LYS A 120 1.90 10.53 16.59
C LYS A 120 2.45 11.45 15.49
N TYR A 121 2.70 10.90 14.32
CA TYR A 121 3.29 11.63 13.21
C TYR A 121 2.26 12.06 12.16
N GLU A 122 0.97 11.72 12.37
CA GLU A 122 -0.12 12.01 11.43
C GLU A 122 0.18 11.48 10.02
N ILE A 123 0.55 10.21 9.96
CA ILE A 123 0.89 9.53 8.71
C ILE A 123 -0.34 9.42 7.81
N ASP A 124 -0.18 9.74 6.54
CA ASP A 124 -1.24 9.70 5.53
C ASP A 124 -1.07 8.59 4.48
N LEU A 125 0.12 7.99 4.41
CA LEU A 125 0.37 6.78 3.61
C LEU A 125 1.27 5.80 4.35
N LEU A 126 0.85 4.53 4.43
CA LEU A 126 1.69 3.43 4.91
C LEU A 126 2.20 2.63 3.71
N VAL A 127 3.51 2.40 3.63
CA VAL A 127 4.14 1.60 2.58
C VAL A 127 4.73 0.34 3.19
N VAL A 128 4.42 -0.81 2.59
CA VAL A 128 4.87 -2.13 3.08
C VAL A 128 5.28 -3.02 1.91
N GLY A 129 6.34 -3.81 2.12
CA GLY A 129 6.73 -4.87 1.21
C GLY A 129 5.98 -6.17 1.51
N THR A 130 5.66 -6.93 0.49
CA THR A 130 5.21 -8.31 0.65
C THR A 130 6.40 -9.25 0.51
N HIS A 131 6.36 -10.41 1.19
CA HIS A 131 7.35 -11.44 0.95
C HIS A 131 7.19 -11.96 -0.48
N GLY A 132 8.26 -11.86 -1.28
CA GLY A 132 8.33 -12.54 -2.55
C GLY A 132 8.36 -14.04 -2.29
N ALA A 133 7.54 -14.80 -3.02
CA ALA A 133 7.58 -16.24 -2.96
C ALA A 133 8.94 -16.75 -3.45
N GLY A 134 9.89 -16.91 -2.50
CA GLY A 134 10.94 -17.89 -2.67
C GLY A 134 10.27 -19.24 -2.73
N ALA A 135 10.24 -19.85 -3.90
CA ALA A 135 10.04 -21.29 -4.09
C ALA A 135 8.70 -21.91 -3.70
N LEU A 136 7.60 -21.65 -4.06
CA LEU A 136 6.40 -22.54 -4.18
C LEU A 136 5.12 -21.70 -4.35
N ARG A 137 4.74 -21.41 -5.56
CA ARG A 137 3.38 -21.19 -6.14
C ARG A 137 2.22 -20.62 -5.28
N LYS A 138 2.47 -20.11 -4.07
CA LYS A 138 1.48 -19.34 -3.30
C LYS A 138 2.16 -18.08 -2.81
N VAL A 139 1.85 -16.95 -3.43
CA VAL A 139 2.22 -15.63 -2.93
C VAL A 139 1.52 -15.46 -1.59
N LEU A 140 2.27 -15.63 -0.51
CA LEU A 140 1.80 -15.33 0.83
C LEU A 140 2.35 -13.95 1.20
N ILE A 141 1.48 -13.07 1.63
CA ILE A 141 1.89 -11.85 2.31
C ILE A 141 2.50 -12.28 3.65
N GLY A 142 3.65 -11.72 4.02
CA GLY A 142 4.23 -11.99 5.34
C GLY A 142 3.25 -11.62 6.46
N SER A 143 3.36 -12.32 7.60
CA SER A 143 2.45 -12.14 8.74
C SER A 143 2.32 -10.69 9.18
N GLY A 144 3.42 -9.93 9.16
CA GLY A 144 3.42 -8.50 9.49
C GLY A 144 2.67 -7.66 8.48
N ALA A 145 2.92 -7.87 7.19
CA ALA A 145 2.20 -7.15 6.13
C ALA A 145 0.70 -7.52 6.10
N GLU A 146 0.35 -8.78 6.40
CA GLU A 146 -1.04 -9.21 6.55
C GLU A 146 -1.73 -8.51 7.72
N GLU A 147 -1.05 -8.41 8.87
CA GLU A 147 -1.58 -7.72 10.04
C GLU A 147 -1.82 -6.23 9.75
N ILE A 148 -0.86 -5.57 9.10
CA ILE A 148 -0.96 -4.18 8.65
C ILE A 148 -2.14 -4.03 7.69
N PHE A 149 -2.18 -4.86 6.64
CA PHE A 149 -3.28 -4.85 5.68
C PHE A 149 -4.65 -4.98 6.33
N ARG A 150 -4.77 -5.79 7.36
CA ARG A 150 -6.04 -6.03 8.06
C ARG A 150 -6.46 -4.87 8.96
N LYS A 151 -5.50 -4.18 9.61
CA LYS A 151 -5.77 -3.25 10.71
C LYS A 151 -5.61 -1.77 10.35
N ALA A 152 -4.81 -1.44 9.32
CA ALA A 152 -4.53 -0.06 8.96
C ALA A 152 -5.82 0.71 8.65
N ASN A 153 -5.90 1.94 9.15
CA ASN A 153 -6.99 2.90 8.92
C ASN A 153 -6.57 4.05 7.99
N VAL A 154 -5.33 4.04 7.53
CA VAL A 154 -4.78 4.92 6.50
C VAL A 154 -4.60 4.14 5.20
N PRO A 155 -4.47 4.80 4.03
CA PRO A 155 -4.11 4.14 2.80
C PRO A 155 -2.84 3.32 2.93
N VAL A 156 -2.81 2.12 2.33
CA VAL A 156 -1.66 1.23 2.35
C VAL A 156 -1.23 0.92 0.94
N LEU A 157 0.00 1.31 0.60
CA LEU A 157 0.66 0.88 -0.63
C LEU A 157 1.44 -0.40 -0.34
N THR A 158 0.99 -1.48 -0.94
CA THR A 158 1.63 -2.79 -0.81
C THR A 158 2.47 -3.07 -2.05
N VAL A 159 3.78 -3.31 -1.87
CA VAL A 159 4.74 -3.51 -2.95
C VAL A 159 5.14 -4.98 -3.02
N GLY A 160 4.79 -5.61 -4.13
CA GLY A 160 5.07 -7.03 -4.39
C GLY A 160 6.49 -7.28 -4.91
N PRO A 161 6.88 -8.56 -5.06
CA PRO A 161 8.21 -8.94 -5.54
C PRO A 161 8.47 -8.57 -7.00
N SER A 162 7.44 -8.52 -7.82
CA SER A 162 7.52 -8.20 -9.25
C SER A 162 7.56 -6.69 -9.53
N ALA A 163 7.32 -5.87 -8.53
CA ALA A 163 7.27 -4.41 -8.63
C ALA A 163 8.67 -3.80 -8.42
N ALA A 164 9.67 -4.27 -9.16
CA ALA A 164 11.01 -3.70 -9.13
C ALA A 164 11.04 -2.35 -9.86
N ILE A 165 11.85 -1.42 -9.36
CA ILE A 165 12.13 -0.15 -10.02
C ILE A 165 13.62 -0.05 -10.22
N ASP A 166 14.04 0.26 -11.46
CA ASP A 166 15.42 0.52 -11.77
C ASP A 166 15.87 1.93 -11.31
N PRO A 167 17.13 2.14 -10.94
CA PRO A 167 17.65 3.48 -10.70
C PRO A 167 17.44 4.40 -11.91
N PRO A 168 17.10 5.67 -11.72
CA PRO A 168 17.18 6.47 -10.48
C PRO A 168 16.01 6.33 -9.50
N TYR A 169 15.28 5.23 -9.53
CA TYR A 169 14.12 4.95 -8.65
C TYR A 169 13.03 6.03 -8.77
N GLU A 170 12.61 6.28 -9.99
CA GLU A 170 11.50 7.19 -10.31
C GLU A 170 10.27 6.37 -10.69
N VAL A 171 9.27 6.40 -9.83
CA VAL A 171 7.97 5.75 -10.09
C VAL A 171 7.13 6.65 -10.97
N GLU A 172 6.75 6.14 -12.13
CA GLU A 172 5.75 6.72 -12.99
C GLU A 172 4.56 5.75 -13.11
N PHE A 173 3.41 6.15 -12.64
CA PHE A 173 2.18 5.38 -12.83
C PHE A 173 1.53 5.77 -14.15
N LYS A 174 1.92 5.16 -15.27
CA LYS A 174 1.36 5.46 -16.61
C LYS A 174 0.00 4.83 -16.83
N ASN A 175 -0.24 3.67 -16.24
CA ASN A 175 -1.48 2.91 -16.36
C ASN A 175 -2.00 2.56 -14.95
N ILE A 176 -3.03 3.24 -14.50
CA ILE A 176 -3.66 3.00 -13.21
C ILE A 176 -4.97 2.23 -13.43
N LEU A 177 -5.14 1.12 -12.71
CA LEU A 177 -6.38 0.36 -12.66
C LEU A 177 -7.10 0.66 -11.35
N PHE A 178 -8.27 1.26 -11.41
CA PHE A 178 -9.14 1.44 -10.25
C PHE A 178 -10.27 0.42 -10.29
N ALA A 179 -10.31 -0.46 -9.29
CA ALA A 179 -11.32 -1.50 -9.15
C ALA A 179 -12.27 -1.20 -7.98
N THR A 180 -13.56 -1.08 -8.27
CA THR A 180 -14.57 -0.74 -7.26
C THR A 180 -15.73 -1.75 -7.20
N ASP A 181 -16.28 -1.94 -5.99
CA ASP A 181 -17.54 -2.68 -5.76
C ASP A 181 -18.71 -1.74 -5.43
N PHE A 182 -18.54 -0.44 -5.70
CA PHE A 182 -19.50 0.62 -5.33
C PHE A 182 -19.85 0.63 -3.84
N GLY A 183 -18.90 0.22 -3.00
CA GLY A 183 -19.06 0.30 -1.55
C GLY A 183 -19.11 1.75 -1.04
N LYS A 184 -19.36 1.91 0.26
CA LYS A 184 -19.50 3.24 0.90
C LYS A 184 -18.27 4.15 0.76
N SER A 185 -17.11 3.58 0.50
CA SER A 185 -15.84 4.31 0.30
C SER A 185 -15.46 4.51 -1.17
N ALA A 186 -16.33 4.13 -2.12
CA ALA A 186 -16.01 4.16 -3.54
C ALA A 186 -15.62 5.56 -4.03
N GLU A 187 -16.28 6.61 -3.55
CA GLU A 187 -15.95 8.01 -3.87
C GLU A 187 -14.54 8.36 -3.38
N ARG A 188 -14.21 8.04 -2.13
CA ARG A 188 -12.88 8.29 -1.57
C ARG A 188 -11.79 7.48 -2.30
N GLU A 189 -12.08 6.23 -2.66
CA GLU A 189 -11.18 5.39 -3.45
C GLU A 189 -10.93 5.98 -4.83
N ALA A 190 -11.99 6.50 -5.47
CA ALA A 190 -11.92 7.18 -6.75
C ALA A 190 -11.11 8.49 -6.67
N GLU A 191 -11.27 9.28 -5.60
CA GLU A 191 -10.46 10.48 -5.37
C GLU A 191 -8.96 10.18 -5.40
N TYR A 192 -8.51 9.10 -4.73
CA TYR A 192 -7.11 8.67 -4.78
C TYR A 192 -6.68 8.26 -6.19
N ALA A 193 -7.50 7.46 -6.88
CA ALA A 193 -7.18 6.98 -8.22
C ALA A 193 -7.10 8.13 -9.24
N VAL A 194 -8.06 9.06 -9.20
CA VAL A 194 -8.12 10.24 -10.09
C VAL A 194 -6.97 11.19 -9.81
N SER A 195 -6.68 11.50 -8.55
CA SER A 195 -5.60 12.42 -8.20
C SER A 195 -4.23 11.87 -8.60
N LEU A 196 -3.98 10.57 -8.36
CA LEU A 196 -2.77 9.93 -8.83
C LEU A 196 -2.68 9.93 -10.36
N ALA A 197 -3.80 9.68 -11.05
CA ALA A 197 -3.82 9.71 -12.50
C ALA A 197 -3.53 11.10 -13.08
N GLN A 198 -4.04 12.15 -12.45
CA GLN A 198 -3.74 13.54 -12.84
C GLN A 198 -2.28 13.91 -12.60
N GLU A 199 -1.74 13.59 -11.42
CA GLU A 199 -0.35 13.90 -11.05
C GLU A 199 0.68 13.16 -11.93
N HIS A 200 0.35 11.98 -12.43
CA HIS A 200 1.22 11.19 -13.29
C HIS A 200 0.88 11.29 -14.79
N CYS A 201 -0.15 12.08 -15.17
CA CYS A 201 -0.68 12.13 -16.53
C CYS A 201 -1.01 10.73 -17.08
N SER A 202 -1.64 9.91 -16.24
CA SER A 202 -1.84 8.47 -16.47
C SER A 202 -3.04 8.20 -17.38
N ARG A 203 -3.08 6.96 -17.89
CA ARG A 203 -4.35 6.34 -18.30
C ARG A 203 -4.98 5.74 -17.05
N LEU A 204 -6.19 6.18 -16.70
CA LEU A 204 -6.97 5.65 -15.60
C LEU A 204 -8.10 4.77 -16.13
N ARG A 205 -8.04 3.48 -15.81
CA ARG A 205 -9.11 2.53 -16.13
C ARG A 205 -9.93 2.24 -14.88
N LEU A 206 -11.21 2.57 -14.94
CA LEU A 206 -12.18 2.28 -13.88
C LEU A 206 -12.89 0.97 -14.21
N VAL A 207 -12.90 0.04 -13.26
CA VAL A 207 -13.44 -1.31 -13.45
C VAL A 207 -14.41 -1.66 -12.35
N HIS A 208 -15.59 -2.14 -12.75
CA HIS A 208 -16.49 -2.87 -11.88
C HIS A 208 -16.73 -4.26 -12.44
N VAL A 209 -16.39 -5.30 -11.70
CA VAL A 209 -16.58 -6.68 -12.16
C VAL A 209 -17.97 -7.15 -11.77
N PHE A 210 -18.79 -7.46 -12.76
CA PHE A 210 -20.11 -8.04 -12.56
C PHE A 210 -19.95 -9.55 -12.33
N PRO A 211 -20.41 -10.10 -11.19
CA PRO A 211 -20.29 -11.51 -10.91
C PRO A 211 -21.11 -12.34 -11.92
N HIS A 212 -20.69 -13.57 -12.18
CA HIS A 212 -21.40 -14.46 -13.11
C HIS A 212 -22.88 -14.56 -12.78
N PRO A 213 -23.76 -14.18 -13.71
CA PRO A 213 -25.19 -14.32 -13.51
C PRO A 213 -25.59 -15.79 -13.69
N LYS A 214 -25.88 -16.51 -12.62
CA LYS A 214 -26.37 -17.88 -12.75
C LYS A 214 -27.80 -17.97 -13.30
N ASP A 215 -28.58 -16.85 -13.26
CA ASP A 215 -30.01 -16.85 -13.53
C ASP A 215 -30.57 -15.60 -14.24
N TYR A 216 -29.72 -14.74 -14.83
CA TYR A 216 -30.21 -13.55 -15.53
C TYR A 216 -30.28 -13.77 -17.05
N GLY A 217 -31.42 -13.41 -17.68
CA GLY A 217 -31.50 -13.31 -19.13
C GLY A 217 -30.59 -12.24 -19.70
N GLU A 218 -30.20 -12.36 -20.97
CA GLU A 218 -29.26 -11.45 -21.64
C GLU A 218 -29.65 -9.97 -21.55
N SER A 219 -30.95 -9.65 -21.63
CA SER A 219 -31.48 -8.28 -21.52
C SER A 219 -31.24 -7.67 -20.14
N VAL A 220 -31.43 -8.45 -19.07
CA VAL A 220 -31.19 -8.01 -17.69
C VAL A 220 -29.70 -7.78 -17.46
N LEU A 221 -28.85 -8.66 -17.97
CA LEU A 221 -27.40 -8.49 -17.88
C LEU A 221 -26.91 -7.23 -18.60
N ALA A 222 -27.43 -6.97 -19.81
CA ALA A 222 -27.11 -5.76 -20.57
C ALA A 222 -27.51 -4.49 -19.79
N GLN A 223 -28.70 -4.46 -19.20
CA GLN A 223 -29.18 -3.33 -18.39
C GLN A 223 -28.32 -3.13 -17.14
N GLN A 224 -27.95 -4.19 -16.44
CA GLN A 224 -27.10 -4.11 -15.25
C GLN A 224 -25.69 -3.59 -15.59
N LYS A 225 -25.12 -4.03 -16.71
CA LYS A 225 -23.85 -3.49 -17.19
C LYS A 225 -23.93 -1.99 -17.52
N GLN A 226 -25.03 -1.57 -18.15
CA GLN A 226 -25.25 -0.16 -18.45
C GLN A 226 -25.37 0.69 -17.18
N ASN A 227 -26.09 0.20 -16.17
CA ASN A 227 -26.20 0.85 -14.86
C ASN A 227 -24.83 0.96 -14.17
N SER A 228 -24.05 -0.12 -14.14
CA SER A 228 -22.72 -0.12 -13.56
C SER A 228 -21.77 0.84 -14.32
N MET A 229 -21.91 0.93 -15.63
CA MET A 229 -21.14 1.89 -16.44
C MET A 229 -21.49 3.35 -16.12
N ALA A 230 -22.76 3.64 -15.85
CA ALA A 230 -23.20 4.96 -15.40
C ALA A 230 -22.63 5.29 -14.01
N GLN A 231 -22.71 4.35 -13.07
CA GLN A 231 -22.13 4.53 -11.73
C GLN A 231 -20.61 4.75 -11.76
N LEU A 232 -19.87 4.05 -12.64
CA LEU A 232 -18.43 4.30 -12.79
C LEU A 232 -18.14 5.73 -13.25
N ARG A 233 -18.97 6.28 -14.15
CA ARG A 233 -18.83 7.67 -14.61
C ARG A 233 -19.15 8.69 -13.54
N GLU A 234 -20.11 8.40 -12.65
CA GLU A 234 -20.48 9.27 -11.54
C GLU A 234 -19.37 9.37 -10.47
N LEU A 235 -18.45 8.40 -10.40
CA LEU A 235 -17.30 8.45 -9.50
C LEU A 235 -16.21 9.44 -9.94
N VAL A 236 -16.28 9.93 -11.16
CA VAL A 236 -15.32 10.91 -11.68
C VAL A 236 -15.97 12.31 -11.60
N PRO A 237 -15.30 13.29 -10.96
CA PRO A 237 -15.83 14.64 -10.88
C PRO A 237 -16.13 15.22 -12.27
N ALA A 238 -17.36 15.74 -12.46
CA ALA A 238 -17.83 16.25 -13.76
C ALA A 238 -17.10 17.52 -14.23
N GLU A 239 -16.47 18.26 -13.34
CA GLU A 239 -15.88 19.58 -13.59
C GLU A 239 -14.35 19.54 -13.74
N THR A 240 -13.74 18.38 -13.72
CA THR A 240 -12.28 18.28 -13.76
C THR A 240 -11.82 18.28 -15.21
N GLU A 241 -11.04 19.29 -15.61
CA GLU A 241 -10.12 19.17 -16.74
C GLU A 241 -9.08 18.11 -16.37
N LEU A 242 -9.43 16.86 -16.62
CA LEU A 242 -8.57 15.72 -16.29
C LEU A 242 -7.46 15.67 -17.33
N HIS A 243 -6.24 15.96 -16.93
CA HIS A 243 -5.05 15.74 -17.74
C HIS A 243 -4.68 14.24 -17.84
N CYS A 244 -5.69 13.35 -17.72
CA CYS A 244 -5.54 11.91 -17.80
C CYS A 244 -6.59 11.30 -18.72
N LYS A 245 -6.25 10.17 -19.36
CA LYS A 245 -7.18 9.43 -20.21
C LYS A 245 -8.02 8.48 -19.34
N LEU A 246 -9.36 8.63 -19.40
CA LEU A 246 -10.28 7.75 -18.71
C LEU A 246 -10.77 6.61 -19.61
N GLU A 247 -10.81 5.41 -19.06
CA GLU A 247 -11.39 4.22 -19.67
C GLU A 247 -12.29 3.52 -18.64
N PHE A 248 -13.45 3.00 -19.11
CA PHE A 248 -14.43 2.35 -18.24
C PHE A 248 -14.72 0.96 -18.76
N GLU A 249 -14.76 -0.02 -17.84
CA GLU A 249 -14.97 -1.42 -18.19
C GLU A 249 -15.83 -2.13 -17.15
N VAL A 250 -16.81 -2.94 -17.64
CA VAL A 250 -17.67 -3.77 -16.77
C VAL A 250 -17.58 -5.23 -17.25
N PRO A 251 -16.47 -5.94 -16.94
CA PRO A 251 -16.33 -7.36 -17.28
C PRO A 251 -17.24 -8.24 -16.42
N VAL A 252 -17.51 -9.43 -16.93
CA VAL A 252 -18.27 -10.46 -16.21
C VAL A 252 -17.29 -11.55 -15.75
N GLY A 253 -17.39 -11.97 -14.51
CA GLY A 253 -16.56 -13.07 -14.00
C GLY A 253 -16.28 -13.01 -12.51
N GLU A 254 -15.28 -13.77 -12.08
CA GLU A 254 -14.78 -13.72 -10.70
C GLU A 254 -13.94 -12.43 -10.53
N PRO A 255 -14.27 -11.58 -9.54
CA PRO A 255 -13.67 -10.25 -9.44
C PRO A 255 -12.15 -10.24 -9.37
N VAL A 256 -11.55 -11.13 -8.57
CA VAL A 256 -10.08 -11.15 -8.42
C VAL A 256 -9.40 -11.57 -9.73
N GLU A 257 -9.94 -12.58 -10.41
CA GLU A 257 -9.41 -13.08 -11.67
C GLU A 257 -9.47 -11.98 -12.75
N GLN A 258 -10.62 -11.30 -12.86
CA GLN A 258 -10.80 -10.24 -13.85
C GLN A 258 -9.90 -9.02 -13.57
N ILE A 259 -9.78 -8.60 -12.31
CA ILE A 259 -8.90 -7.48 -11.93
C ILE A 259 -7.44 -7.80 -12.29
N LEU A 260 -6.95 -8.98 -11.91
CA LEU A 260 -5.57 -9.39 -12.19
C LEU A 260 -5.32 -9.56 -13.70
N ARG A 261 -6.26 -10.15 -14.44
CA ARG A 261 -6.19 -10.26 -15.91
C ARG A 261 -6.11 -8.90 -16.57
N ILE A 262 -6.99 -7.96 -16.22
CA ILE A 262 -6.99 -6.62 -16.79
C ILE A 262 -5.70 -5.88 -16.42
N ALA A 263 -5.23 -6.00 -15.17
CA ALA A 263 -3.97 -5.39 -14.76
C ALA A 263 -2.79 -5.89 -15.60
N GLU A 264 -2.73 -7.18 -15.89
CA GLU A 264 -1.69 -7.78 -16.74
C GLU A 264 -1.81 -7.33 -18.20
N GLU A 265 -3.00 -7.43 -18.81
CA GLU A 265 -3.27 -7.05 -20.19
C GLU A 265 -2.98 -5.57 -20.47
N THR A 266 -3.28 -4.70 -19.50
CA THR A 266 -3.06 -3.25 -19.63
C THR A 266 -1.69 -2.80 -19.13
N LYS A 267 -0.88 -3.73 -18.62
CA LYS A 267 0.39 -3.44 -17.93
C LYS A 267 0.21 -2.35 -16.89
N ALA A 268 -0.73 -2.57 -15.99
CA ALA A 268 -1.00 -1.61 -14.92
C ALA A 268 0.22 -1.44 -14.02
N ASP A 269 0.58 -0.19 -13.77
CA ASP A 269 1.68 0.20 -12.89
C ASP A 269 1.22 0.34 -11.43
N LEU A 270 -0.10 0.50 -11.24
CA LEU A 270 -0.75 0.60 -9.94
C LEU A 270 -2.18 0.08 -10.02
N ILE A 271 -2.58 -0.70 -9.03
CA ILE A 271 -3.99 -1.02 -8.77
C ILE A 271 -4.44 -0.20 -7.56
N VAL A 272 -5.57 0.51 -7.69
CA VAL A 272 -6.24 1.21 -6.59
C VAL A 272 -7.55 0.49 -6.31
N MET A 273 -7.84 0.21 -5.06
CA MET A 273 -9.08 -0.46 -4.67
C MET A 273 -9.43 -0.27 -3.19
N GLY A 274 -10.67 -0.50 -2.85
CA GLY A 274 -11.13 -0.49 -1.47
C GLY A 274 -10.71 -1.73 -0.68
N ALA A 275 -10.42 -1.54 0.61
CA ALA A 275 -10.24 -2.62 1.55
C ALA A 275 -11.22 -2.49 2.71
N LYS A 276 -12.17 -3.43 2.83
CA LYS A 276 -13.15 -3.44 3.93
C LYS A 276 -12.48 -3.85 5.24
N ALA A 277 -12.60 -3.00 6.27
CA ALA A 277 -12.25 -3.38 7.63
C ALA A 277 -13.29 -4.41 8.13
N ARG A 278 -12.85 -5.63 8.47
CA ARG A 278 -13.73 -6.56 9.20
C ARG A 278 -13.60 -6.33 10.70
N LYS A 279 -14.66 -5.79 11.29
CA LYS A 279 -14.88 -5.84 12.74
C LYS A 279 -15.24 -7.30 13.09
N ASN A 280 -14.41 -7.93 13.94
CA ASN A 280 -14.65 -9.21 14.60
C ASN A 280 -14.71 -10.47 13.72
N LEU A 281 -13.60 -11.21 13.70
CA LEU A 281 -13.63 -12.69 13.71
C LEU A 281 -12.29 -13.18 14.28
N ALA A 282 -12.34 -13.76 15.47
CA ALA A 282 -11.30 -14.67 15.94
C ALA A 282 -11.34 -15.89 15.01
N GLY A 283 -10.27 -16.15 14.30
CA GLY A 283 -10.16 -17.28 13.38
C GLY A 283 -9.71 -16.86 11.98
N ASN A 284 -9.05 -17.75 11.28
CA ASN A 284 -8.47 -17.62 9.95
C ASN A 284 -9.14 -16.56 9.08
N VAL A 285 -8.37 -15.55 8.66
CA VAL A 285 -8.83 -14.48 7.77
C VAL A 285 -9.30 -15.13 6.47
N PRO A 286 -10.61 -15.17 6.16
CA PRO A 286 -11.01 -15.56 4.83
C PRO A 286 -10.47 -14.47 3.90
N HIS A 287 -9.69 -14.87 2.92
CA HIS A 287 -9.05 -14.05 1.94
C HIS A 287 -10.04 -13.07 1.31
N THR A 288 -10.00 -11.80 1.75
CA THR A 288 -10.82 -10.75 1.13
C THR A 288 -10.40 -10.61 -0.34
N LYS A 289 -11.28 -10.09 -1.20
CA LYS A 289 -10.94 -9.83 -2.60
C LYS A 289 -9.67 -8.96 -2.70
N ALA A 290 -9.60 -7.89 -1.91
CA ALA A 290 -8.44 -7.01 -1.88
C ALA A 290 -7.15 -7.74 -1.45
N TYR A 291 -7.19 -8.59 -0.44
CA TYR A 291 -6.05 -9.42 -0.04
C TYR A 291 -5.59 -10.34 -1.18
N ARG A 292 -6.53 -11.02 -1.85
CA ARG A 292 -6.22 -11.90 -3.00
C ARG A 292 -5.61 -11.13 -4.18
N VAL A 293 -6.09 -9.91 -4.45
CA VAL A 293 -5.51 -9.03 -5.47
C VAL A 293 -4.09 -8.64 -5.09
N VAL A 294 -3.85 -8.21 -3.84
CA VAL A 294 -2.50 -7.87 -3.35
C VAL A 294 -1.54 -9.05 -3.46
N CYS A 295 -2.02 -10.29 -3.20
CA CYS A 295 -1.20 -11.49 -3.36
C CYS A 295 -0.88 -11.84 -4.82
N GLY A 296 -1.76 -11.52 -5.76
CA GLY A 296 -1.64 -11.91 -7.16
C GLY A 296 -1.12 -10.83 -8.10
N ALA A 297 -1.10 -9.57 -7.67
CA ALA A 297 -0.71 -8.45 -8.52
C ALA A 297 0.78 -8.45 -8.85
N GLN A 298 1.11 -8.08 -10.09
CA GLN A 298 2.48 -7.89 -10.57
C GLN A 298 2.98 -6.44 -10.34
N CYS A 299 2.09 -5.53 -10.01
CA CYS A 299 2.37 -4.13 -9.68
C CYS A 299 1.95 -3.83 -8.24
N PRO A 300 2.35 -2.66 -7.67
CA PRO A 300 1.87 -2.21 -6.39
C PRO A 300 0.35 -2.11 -6.32
N VAL A 301 -0.18 -2.30 -5.12
CA VAL A 301 -1.62 -2.15 -4.86
C VAL A 301 -1.82 -1.12 -3.75
N LEU A 302 -2.51 -0.03 -4.06
CA LEU A 302 -2.97 0.96 -3.10
C LEU A 302 -4.35 0.56 -2.60
N THR A 303 -4.44 0.22 -1.33
CA THR A 303 -5.73 -0.06 -0.69
C THR A 303 -6.17 1.11 0.16
N VAL A 304 -7.38 1.61 -0.12
CA VAL A 304 -8.01 2.72 0.59
C VAL A 304 -9.11 2.18 1.50
N ARG A 305 -9.22 2.71 2.71
CA ARG A 305 -10.24 2.28 3.67
C ARG A 305 -11.25 3.37 3.97
N SER A 306 -12.46 2.90 4.22
CA SER A 306 -13.58 3.71 4.75
C SER A 306 -13.45 3.95 6.23
#